data_0b2f397f2aa6c53280178b9c826709f9
#
_entry.id   0b2f397f2aa6c53280178b9c826709f9
#
_cell.length_a   1.000
_cell.length_b   1.000
_cell.length_c   1.000
_cell.angle_alpha   90.00
_cell.angle_beta   90.00
_cell.angle_gamma   90.00
#
_symmetry.space_group_name_H-M   'P 1'
#
loop_
_entity.id
_entity.type
_entity.pdbx_description
1 polymer ?
#
loop_
_entity_poly.entity_id
_entity_poly.type
_entity_poly.pdbx_seq_one_letter_code
_entity_poly.pdbx_strand_id
1 'polypeptide(L)'
;MFVFMVVPMINVDGVYHGHFRMDGFGKNLNRYYADPKFDKQPAVYGIRALADHLIKTNRLSFYFDLHAHNAKKGHFIYGNAINDFV
;
A
#
# COMPACT_ATOMS: atom_id res chain seq x y z
N MET A 1 -19.01 8.17 -13.24
CA MET A 1 -17.78 7.64 -13.92
C MET A 1 -16.71 7.43 -12.87
N PHE A 2 -16.09 6.27 -12.84
CA PHE A 2 -14.96 5.96 -11.94
C PHE A 2 -13.64 6.04 -12.71
N VAL A 3 -12.60 6.51 -12.04
CA VAL A 3 -11.22 6.47 -12.52
C VAL A 3 -10.46 5.49 -11.65
N PHE A 4 -9.82 4.51 -12.26
CA PHE A 4 -8.98 3.54 -11.59
C PHE A 4 -7.51 3.98 -11.70
N MET A 5 -6.88 4.20 -10.55
CA MET A 5 -5.44 4.43 -10.46
C MET A 5 -4.78 3.14 -9.99
N VAL A 6 -3.85 2.63 -10.75
CA VAL A 6 -3.20 1.34 -10.47
C VAL A 6 -1.71 1.56 -10.29
N VAL A 7 -1.18 1.09 -9.18
CA VAL A 7 0.26 0.98 -8.92
C VAL A 7 0.64 -0.50 -9.03
N PRO A 8 1.12 -0.96 -10.18
CA PRO A 8 1.27 -2.41 -10.43
C PRO A 8 2.42 -3.04 -9.65
N MET A 9 3.40 -2.26 -9.22
CA MET A 9 4.57 -2.76 -8.51
C MET A 9 5.12 -1.69 -7.55
N ILE A 10 5.04 -1.94 -6.26
CA ILE A 10 5.51 -1.00 -5.22
C ILE A 10 6.99 -1.26 -4.89
N ASN A 11 7.35 -2.53 -4.72
CA ASN A 11 8.70 -2.95 -4.36
C ASN A 11 9.50 -3.38 -5.60
N VAL A 12 9.85 -2.43 -6.46
CA VAL A 12 10.56 -2.68 -7.72
C VAL A 12 11.92 -3.32 -7.47
N ASP A 13 12.68 -2.78 -6.53
CA ASP A 13 14.03 -3.27 -6.21
C ASP A 13 14.00 -4.69 -5.64
N GLY A 14 13.07 -4.95 -4.73
CA GLY A 14 12.90 -6.29 -4.17
C GLY A 14 12.50 -7.32 -5.22
N VAL A 15 11.63 -6.97 -6.14
CA VAL A 15 11.24 -7.84 -7.27
C VAL A 15 12.44 -8.09 -8.19
N TYR A 16 13.18 -7.06 -8.54
CA TYR A 16 14.37 -7.19 -9.38
C TYR A 16 15.43 -8.11 -8.77
N HIS A 17 15.68 -7.99 -7.47
CA HIS A 17 16.66 -8.82 -6.75
C HIS A 17 16.13 -10.18 -6.29
N GLY A 18 14.85 -10.46 -6.51
CA GLY A 18 14.22 -11.72 -6.08
C GLY A 18 14.02 -11.82 -4.57
N HIS A 19 13.90 -10.71 -3.88
CA HIS A 19 13.62 -10.70 -2.44
C HIS A 19 12.18 -11.14 -2.17
N PHE A 20 12.00 -11.97 -1.18
CA PHE A 20 10.68 -12.49 -0.82
C PHE A 20 9.73 -11.38 -0.34
N ARG A 21 10.22 -10.40 0.42
CA ARG A 21 9.41 -9.37 1.08
C ARG A 21 10.12 -8.02 1.20
N MET A 22 11.45 -8.01 1.26
CA MET A 22 12.22 -6.83 1.58
C MET A 22 12.53 -5.99 0.35
N ASP A 23 12.68 -4.69 0.55
CA ASP A 23 13.20 -3.77 -0.46
C ASP A 23 14.72 -3.88 -0.60
N GLY A 24 15.33 -3.01 -1.39
CA GLY A 24 16.79 -2.95 -1.58
C GLY A 24 17.60 -2.61 -0.32
N PHE A 25 16.93 -2.08 0.72
CA PHE A 25 17.53 -1.75 2.02
C PHE A 25 17.23 -2.78 3.12
N GLY A 26 16.63 -3.91 2.76
CA GLY A 26 16.24 -4.94 3.72
C GLY A 26 15.04 -4.55 4.59
N LYS A 27 14.15 -3.68 4.10
CA LYS A 27 12.97 -3.21 4.81
C LYS A 27 11.69 -3.76 4.21
N ASN A 28 10.74 -4.15 5.06
CA ASN A 28 9.40 -4.51 4.62
C ASN A 28 8.57 -3.24 4.43
N LEU A 29 8.33 -2.84 3.19
CA LEU A 29 7.62 -1.61 2.85
C LEU A 29 6.22 -1.52 3.46
N ASN A 30 5.55 -2.66 3.67
CA ASN A 30 4.23 -2.69 4.30
C ASN A 30 4.21 -2.34 5.80
N ARG A 31 5.33 -1.90 6.37
CA ARG A 31 5.42 -1.37 7.74
C ARG A 31 5.61 0.15 7.78
N TYR A 32 5.65 0.80 6.63
CA TYR A 32 6.03 2.22 6.52
C TYR A 32 4.90 3.14 6.04
N TYR A 33 3.69 2.63 5.82
CA TYR A 33 2.56 3.48 5.36
C TYR A 33 2.15 4.57 6.35
N ALA A 34 2.38 4.37 7.66
CA ALA A 34 2.04 5.38 8.66
C ALA A 34 2.94 6.62 8.58
N ASP A 35 4.24 6.43 8.33
CA ASP A 35 5.23 7.52 8.29
C ASP A 35 6.35 7.20 7.28
N PRO A 36 6.07 7.14 5.97
CA PRO A 36 7.08 6.90 4.96
C PRO A 36 7.99 8.12 4.80
N LYS A 37 9.29 7.88 4.59
CA LYS A 37 10.27 8.93 4.26
C LYS A 37 10.54 8.92 2.77
N PHE A 38 10.57 10.12 2.17
CA PHE A 38 10.79 10.27 0.74
C PHE A 38 12.12 9.65 0.26
N ASP A 39 13.18 9.83 1.03
CA ASP A 39 14.52 9.33 0.72
C ASP A 39 14.71 7.84 0.98
N LYS A 40 13.84 7.22 1.80
CA LYS A 40 13.96 5.81 2.22
C LYS A 40 12.90 4.89 1.63
N GLN A 41 11.67 5.35 1.54
CA GLN A 41 10.54 4.60 1.01
C GLN A 41 9.78 5.43 -0.03
N PRO A 42 10.42 5.85 -1.13
CA PRO A 42 9.82 6.80 -2.08
C PRO A 42 8.52 6.29 -2.70
N ALA A 43 8.40 5.00 -2.98
CA ALA A 43 7.19 4.41 -3.54
C ALA A 43 6.00 4.52 -2.58
N VAL A 44 6.20 4.12 -1.32
CA VAL A 44 5.16 4.22 -0.28
C VAL A 44 4.83 5.67 0.04
N TYR A 45 5.84 6.54 0.07
CA TYR A 45 5.65 7.98 0.24
C TYR A 45 4.77 8.58 -0.86
N GLY A 46 5.05 8.25 -2.12
CA GLY A 46 4.26 8.72 -3.26
C GLY A 46 2.82 8.23 -3.22
N ILE A 47 2.60 6.96 -2.91
CA ILE A 47 1.25 6.39 -2.75
C ILE A 47 0.49 7.10 -1.63
N ARG A 48 1.13 7.30 -0.48
CA ARG A 48 0.55 8.01 0.65
C ARG A 48 0.19 9.45 0.30
N ALA A 49 1.09 10.19 -0.32
CA ALA A 49 0.86 11.58 -0.73
C ALA A 49 -0.28 11.69 -1.75
N LEU A 50 -0.37 10.76 -2.70
CA LEU A 50 -1.48 10.70 -3.65
C LEU A 50 -2.81 10.42 -2.95
N ALA A 51 -2.86 9.44 -2.06
CA ALA A 51 -4.07 9.12 -1.30
C ALA A 51 -4.53 10.31 -0.45
N ASP A 52 -3.62 10.96 0.27
CA ASP A 52 -3.91 12.14 1.09
C ASP A 52 -4.46 13.30 0.24
N HIS A 53 -3.90 13.52 -0.96
CA HIS A 53 -4.42 14.52 -1.90
C HIS A 53 -5.84 14.19 -2.36
N LEU A 54 -6.09 12.94 -2.74
CA LEU A 54 -7.40 12.50 -3.21
C LEU A 54 -8.46 12.53 -2.10
N ILE A 55 -8.08 12.24 -0.85
CA ILE A 55 -8.96 12.39 0.32
C ILE A 55 -9.32 13.85 0.52
N LYS A 56 -8.33 14.74 0.55
CA LYS A 56 -8.53 16.18 0.76
C LYS A 56 -9.42 16.82 -0.32
N THR A 57 -9.38 16.30 -1.53
CA THR A 57 -10.20 16.78 -2.66
C THR A 57 -11.52 16.00 -2.81
N ASN A 58 -11.85 15.13 -1.86
CA ASN A 58 -13.05 14.27 -1.87
C ASN A 58 -13.20 13.43 -3.14
N ARG A 59 -12.09 12.89 -3.64
CA ARG A 59 -12.02 12.11 -4.88
C ARG A 59 -11.66 10.64 -4.66
N LEU A 60 -11.26 10.24 -3.46
CA LEU A 60 -10.97 8.86 -3.12
C LEU A 60 -12.22 8.15 -2.61
N SER A 61 -12.75 7.20 -3.35
CA SER A 61 -13.88 6.38 -2.93
C SER A 61 -13.45 5.06 -2.31
N PHE A 62 -12.42 4.43 -2.88
CA PHE A 62 -11.91 3.13 -2.45
C PHE A 62 -10.39 3.09 -2.56
N TYR A 63 -9.77 2.36 -1.65
CA TYR A 63 -8.37 1.99 -1.70
C TYR A 63 -8.25 0.49 -1.49
N PHE A 64 -7.61 -0.19 -2.41
CA PHE A 64 -7.36 -1.63 -2.35
C PHE A 64 -5.87 -1.91 -2.40
N ASP A 65 -5.39 -2.68 -1.44
CA ASP A 65 -4.04 -3.23 -1.44
C ASP A 65 -4.12 -4.74 -1.67
N LEU A 66 -3.65 -5.20 -2.82
CA LEU A 66 -3.77 -6.58 -3.25
C LEU A 66 -2.56 -7.39 -2.78
N HIS A 67 -2.79 -8.29 -1.85
CA HIS A 67 -1.79 -9.12 -1.22
C HIS A 67 -2.01 -10.61 -1.44
N ALA A 68 -0.91 -11.37 -1.58
CA ALA A 68 -0.91 -12.79 -1.27
C ALA A 68 -0.68 -12.99 0.24
N HIS A 69 -0.97 -14.18 0.75
CA HIS A 69 -0.73 -14.53 2.14
C HIS A 69 -0.22 -15.98 2.26
N ASN A 70 0.83 -16.18 3.07
CA ASN A 70 1.48 -17.49 3.20
C ASN A 70 0.64 -18.54 3.96
N ALA A 71 -0.23 -18.10 4.86
CA ALA A 71 -1.03 -18.98 5.71
C ALA A 71 -2.52 -19.05 5.33
N LYS A 72 -2.99 -18.18 4.45
CA LYS A 72 -4.41 -18.14 4.04
C LYS A 72 -4.57 -18.72 2.65
N LYS A 73 -5.52 -19.67 2.52
CA LYS A 73 -5.92 -20.25 1.25
C LYS A 73 -7.23 -19.61 0.78
N GLY A 74 -7.37 -19.43 -0.55
CA GLY A 74 -8.56 -18.84 -1.15
C GLY A 74 -8.62 -17.32 -1.00
N HIS A 75 -9.80 -16.77 -1.17
CA HIS A 75 -10.05 -15.33 -1.11
C HIS A 75 -10.30 -14.89 0.33
N PHE A 76 -9.70 -13.79 0.71
CA PHE A 76 -9.94 -13.15 2.01
C PHE A 76 -9.79 -11.64 1.90
N ILE A 77 -10.38 -10.91 2.83
CA ILE A 77 -10.31 -9.46 2.91
C ILE A 77 -9.95 -9.08 4.35
N TYR A 78 -9.00 -8.16 4.48
CA TYR A 78 -8.80 -7.38 5.69
C TYR A 78 -9.36 -5.98 5.45
N GLY A 79 -10.14 -5.49 6.38
CA GLY A 79 -10.66 -4.14 6.35
C GLY A 79 -10.32 -3.38 7.61
N ASN A 80 -10.56 -2.08 7.58
CA ASN A 80 -10.43 -1.25 8.77
C ASN A 80 -11.52 -1.63 9.77
N ALA A 81 -11.16 -1.75 11.04
CA ALA A 81 -12.15 -1.83 12.10
C ALA A 81 -12.87 -0.48 12.20
N ILE A 82 -14.15 -0.47 11.94
CA ILE A 82 -15.02 0.66 12.23
C ILE A 82 -15.44 0.46 13.68
N ASN A 83 -14.90 1.27 14.59
CA ASN A 83 -15.44 1.31 15.93
C ASN A 83 -16.84 1.92 15.83
N ASP A 84 -17.86 1.13 16.11
CA ASP A 84 -19.23 1.63 16.24
C ASP A 84 -19.21 2.79 17.21
N PHE A 85 -19.53 3.96 16.71
CA PHE A 85 -19.75 5.11 17.58
C PHE A 85 -21.00 4.80 18.42
N VAL A 86 -20.78 4.58 19.68
CA VAL A 86 -21.86 4.55 20.69
C VAL A 86 -22.33 5.98 20.94
#